data_05e554dcbb8399060eb39c6acb2eb105
#
_entry.id   05e554dcbb8399060eb39c6acb2eb105
#
_cell.length_a   1.000
_cell.length_b   1.000
_cell.length_c   1.000
_cell.angle_alpha   90.00
_cell.angle_beta   90.00
_cell.angle_gamma   90.00
#
_symmetry.space_group_name_H-M   'P 1'
#
loop_
_entity.id
_entity.type
_entity.pdbx_description
1 polymer ?
#
loop_
_entity_poly.entity_id
_entity_poly.type
_entity_poly.pdbx_seq_one_letter_code
_entity_poly.pdbx_strand_id
1 'polypeptide(L)'
;MNSARLLLDTLRFRGGPPAERLATDWEHAEGTPLQRLVEFEGCSIWLYRRLRQLGVLDRVDPELNDWVSAKAHEETARNLLIEAEAESLATTFRDLGTPAVFLKGVARRLTVDRYPLADARVTNDVDVLVPVDQARDVWRALCRMGYERTNLNAAPRPEHHHLPALCGWRRVAVEVHTTNAQEVAPEEAWRRHYVAGMDVERAGVRYRVPPATELFWSGTAHGLRHPEIAFLLVLFFDAAVIWASGAPVDWAEIVRRLDAKEIVDRTAAGAWLGAAAELAGVEPPAALDGLVTRYDLERELGLRLTVLRRFRPSGALRKALAWWTSERARAVV
;
A
#
# COMPACT_ATOMS: atom_id res chain seq x y z
N MET A 1 -16.25 -24.68 -1.75
CA MET A 1 -16.19 -23.22 -1.43
C MET A 1 -15.12 -22.55 -2.27
N ASN A 2 -15.35 -21.30 -2.72
CA ASN A 2 -14.35 -20.53 -3.48
C ASN A 2 -13.46 -19.73 -2.51
N SER A 3 -12.22 -20.20 -2.31
CA SER A 3 -11.25 -19.57 -1.38
C SER A 3 -10.93 -18.10 -1.76
N ALA A 4 -10.99 -17.74 -3.04
CA ALA A 4 -10.80 -16.37 -3.48
C ALA A 4 -11.95 -15.47 -3.01
N ARG A 5 -13.18 -15.94 -3.14
CA ARG A 5 -14.38 -15.25 -2.65
C ARG A 5 -14.35 -15.09 -1.14
N LEU A 6 -14.01 -16.17 -0.42
CA LEU A 6 -13.90 -16.13 1.03
C LEU A 6 -12.89 -15.07 1.50
N LEU A 7 -11.71 -15.03 0.87
CA LEU A 7 -10.69 -14.01 1.19
C LEU A 7 -11.22 -12.60 0.95
N LEU A 8 -11.82 -12.32 -0.21
CA LEU A 8 -12.39 -11.01 -0.54
C LEU A 8 -13.49 -10.58 0.43
N ASP A 9 -14.44 -11.48 0.71
CA ASP A 9 -15.55 -11.19 1.62
C ASP A 9 -15.06 -10.89 3.05
N THR A 10 -13.96 -11.52 3.47
CA THR A 10 -13.33 -11.26 4.76
C THR A 10 -12.61 -9.91 4.76
N LEU A 11 -11.91 -9.57 3.68
CA LEU A 11 -11.09 -8.36 3.60
C LEU A 11 -11.90 -7.08 3.35
N ARG A 12 -13.14 -7.15 2.91
CA ARG A 12 -13.99 -5.97 2.70
C ARG A 12 -14.10 -5.13 3.97
N PHE A 13 -14.01 -3.81 3.83
CA PHE A 13 -14.18 -2.89 4.95
C PHE A 13 -15.63 -2.75 5.36
N ARG A 14 -16.56 -2.72 4.40
CA ARG A 14 -18.01 -2.59 4.60
C ARG A 14 -18.78 -3.57 3.72
N GLY A 15 -20.01 -3.88 4.09
CA GLY A 15 -20.94 -4.63 3.22
C GLY A 15 -20.57 -6.11 2.99
N GLY A 16 -19.75 -6.69 3.84
CA GLY A 16 -19.42 -8.12 3.78
C GLY A 16 -20.54 -9.03 4.29
N PRO A 17 -20.46 -10.35 4.07
CA PRO A 17 -21.41 -11.32 4.62
C PRO A 17 -21.43 -11.28 6.15
N PRO A 18 -22.51 -11.80 6.78
CA PRO A 18 -22.55 -11.97 8.24
C PRO A 18 -21.38 -12.80 8.74
N ALA A 19 -20.87 -12.46 9.94
CA ALA A 19 -19.72 -13.13 10.55
C ALA A 19 -19.93 -14.63 10.71
N GLU A 20 -21.15 -15.07 11.04
CA GLU A 20 -21.50 -16.49 11.21
C GLU A 20 -21.33 -17.29 9.92
N ARG A 21 -21.71 -16.72 8.78
CA ARG A 21 -21.47 -17.32 7.47
C ARG A 21 -19.99 -17.42 7.17
N LEU A 22 -19.24 -16.35 7.38
CA LEU A 22 -17.78 -16.37 7.20
C LEU A 22 -17.12 -17.40 8.09
N ALA A 23 -17.54 -17.52 9.35
CA ALA A 23 -17.02 -18.52 10.27
C ALA A 23 -17.17 -19.94 9.72
N THR A 24 -18.39 -20.32 9.27
CA THR A 24 -18.64 -21.63 8.66
C THR A 24 -17.80 -21.86 7.41
N ASP A 25 -17.62 -20.82 6.61
CA ASP A 25 -16.79 -20.91 5.40
C ASP A 25 -15.30 -21.09 5.73
N TRP A 26 -14.78 -20.44 6.79
CA TRP A 26 -13.40 -20.56 7.25
C TRP A 26 -13.08 -21.92 7.90
N GLU A 27 -14.04 -22.58 8.54
CA GLU A 27 -13.89 -23.96 9.09
C GLU A 27 -13.51 -24.98 8.01
N HIS A 28 -13.88 -24.72 6.76
CA HIS A 28 -13.68 -25.63 5.63
C HIS A 28 -12.68 -25.09 4.59
N ALA A 29 -11.92 -24.06 4.92
CA ALA A 29 -10.98 -23.43 4.01
C ALA A 29 -9.75 -24.32 3.75
N GLU A 30 -9.30 -24.39 2.48
CA GLU A 30 -8.06 -25.08 2.13
C GLU A 30 -6.84 -24.27 2.59
N GLY A 31 -6.14 -24.73 3.65
CA GLY A 31 -5.06 -24.01 4.32
C GLY A 31 -3.90 -23.62 3.41
N THR A 32 -3.14 -24.58 2.89
CA THR A 32 -1.89 -24.31 2.15
C THR A 32 -2.04 -23.40 0.90
N PRO A 33 -3.04 -23.59 0.01
CA PRO A 33 -3.21 -22.68 -1.11
C PRO A 33 -3.57 -21.26 -0.67
N LEU A 34 -4.36 -21.14 0.38
CA LEU A 34 -4.79 -19.84 0.90
C LEU A 34 -3.62 -19.09 1.57
N GLN A 35 -2.78 -19.79 2.34
CA GLN A 35 -1.53 -19.25 2.90
C GLN A 35 -0.66 -18.63 1.81
N ARG A 36 -0.43 -19.37 0.73
CA ARG A 36 0.37 -18.88 -0.43
C ARG A 36 -0.25 -17.66 -1.09
N LEU A 37 -1.59 -17.63 -1.21
CA LEU A 37 -2.30 -16.47 -1.77
C LEU A 37 -2.14 -15.25 -0.86
N VAL A 38 -2.39 -15.39 0.44
CA VAL A 38 -2.25 -14.31 1.44
C VAL A 38 -0.84 -13.74 1.45
N GLU A 39 0.18 -14.61 1.41
CA GLU A 39 1.59 -14.20 1.33
C GLU A 39 1.90 -13.50 0.00
N PHE A 40 1.41 -14.01 -1.11
CA PHE A 40 1.57 -13.42 -2.43
C PHE A 40 0.97 -12.01 -2.50
N GLU A 41 -0.25 -11.85 -1.98
CA GLU A 41 -1.01 -10.60 -1.99
C GLU A 41 -0.54 -9.58 -0.92
N GLY A 42 0.30 -9.99 0.03
CA GLY A 42 0.81 -9.13 1.10
C GLY A 42 -0.26 -8.65 2.08
N CYS A 43 -1.26 -9.48 2.36
CA CYS A 43 -2.44 -9.09 3.15
C CYS A 43 -2.59 -9.83 4.49
N SER A 44 -1.53 -10.42 5.03
CA SER A 44 -1.57 -11.24 6.26
C SER A 44 -2.04 -10.47 7.50
N ILE A 45 -1.50 -9.27 7.76
CA ILE A 45 -1.92 -8.44 8.89
C ILE A 45 -3.39 -8.03 8.71
N TRP A 46 -3.76 -7.63 7.50
CA TRP A 46 -5.12 -7.23 7.18
C TRP A 46 -6.10 -8.39 7.41
N LEU A 47 -5.80 -9.59 6.89
CA LEU A 47 -6.60 -10.78 7.11
C LEU A 47 -6.73 -11.10 8.61
N TYR A 48 -5.64 -11.17 9.34
CA TYR A 48 -5.63 -11.43 10.78
C TYR A 48 -6.51 -10.44 11.56
N ARG A 49 -6.35 -9.14 11.30
CA ARG A 49 -7.14 -8.08 11.93
C ARG A 49 -8.63 -8.22 11.62
N ARG A 50 -8.97 -8.54 10.38
CA ARG A 50 -10.37 -8.73 9.98
C ARG A 50 -10.99 -9.96 10.62
N LEU A 51 -10.29 -11.11 10.63
CA LEU A 51 -10.78 -12.33 11.31
C LEU A 51 -11.01 -12.07 12.80
N ARG A 52 -10.11 -11.36 13.47
CA ARG A 52 -10.31 -10.96 14.86
C ARG A 52 -11.49 -10.01 15.05
N GLN A 53 -11.59 -8.98 14.22
CA GLN A 53 -12.67 -7.99 14.28
C GLN A 53 -14.06 -8.63 14.07
N LEU A 54 -14.13 -9.64 13.20
CA LEU A 54 -15.35 -10.40 12.92
C LEU A 54 -15.63 -11.47 13.98
N GLY A 55 -14.71 -11.75 14.91
CA GLY A 55 -14.86 -12.79 15.92
C GLY A 55 -14.82 -14.21 15.35
N VAL A 56 -14.20 -14.42 14.19
CA VAL A 56 -14.16 -15.72 13.50
C VAL A 56 -12.80 -16.41 13.54
N LEU A 57 -11.78 -15.79 14.12
CA LEU A 57 -10.42 -16.32 14.11
C LEU A 57 -10.31 -17.71 14.77
N ASP A 58 -11.00 -17.92 15.88
CA ASP A 58 -10.99 -19.20 16.63
C ASP A 58 -11.76 -20.33 15.92
N ARG A 59 -12.47 -20.01 14.84
CA ARG A 59 -13.20 -20.95 13.98
C ARG A 59 -12.47 -21.29 12.68
N VAL A 60 -11.35 -20.63 12.42
CA VAL A 60 -10.45 -20.97 11.31
C VAL A 60 -9.77 -22.30 11.65
N ASP A 61 -9.52 -23.13 10.63
CA ASP A 61 -8.72 -24.35 10.80
C ASP A 61 -7.46 -24.07 11.65
N PRO A 62 -7.14 -24.88 12.66
CA PRO A 62 -6.07 -24.58 13.62
C PRO A 62 -4.71 -24.33 12.97
N GLU A 63 -4.31 -25.13 11.98
CA GLU A 63 -3.02 -24.95 11.29
C GLU A 63 -2.98 -23.63 10.52
N LEU A 64 -4.08 -23.28 9.85
CA LEU A 64 -4.20 -22.02 9.14
C LEU A 64 -4.25 -20.83 10.10
N ASN A 65 -4.94 -20.95 11.23
CA ASN A 65 -4.99 -19.92 12.28
C ASN A 65 -3.60 -19.64 12.85
N ASP A 66 -2.87 -20.71 13.23
CA ASP A 66 -1.51 -20.59 13.76
C ASP A 66 -0.59 -19.89 12.75
N TRP A 67 -0.67 -20.29 11.48
CA TRP A 67 0.12 -19.66 10.42
C TRP A 67 -0.22 -18.17 10.22
N VAL A 68 -1.51 -17.83 10.08
CA VAL A 68 -1.96 -16.44 9.87
C VAL A 68 -1.54 -15.57 11.06
N SER A 69 -1.70 -16.09 12.27
CA SER A 69 -1.33 -15.38 13.50
C SER A 69 0.18 -15.15 13.57
N ALA A 70 1.00 -16.20 13.35
CA ALA A 70 2.45 -16.09 13.36
C ALA A 70 2.95 -15.11 12.29
N LYS A 71 2.41 -15.20 11.06
CA LYS A 71 2.80 -14.33 9.97
C LYS A 71 2.42 -12.86 10.22
N ALA A 72 1.22 -12.62 10.74
CA ALA A 72 0.79 -11.28 11.11
C ALA A 72 1.65 -10.66 12.23
N HIS A 73 2.07 -11.46 13.21
CA HIS A 73 2.96 -11.01 14.29
C HIS A 73 4.37 -10.69 13.75
N GLU A 74 4.94 -11.53 12.89
CA GLU A 74 6.23 -11.30 12.23
C GLU A 74 6.23 -9.96 11.47
N GLU A 75 5.23 -9.74 10.63
CA GLU A 75 5.10 -8.52 9.83
C GLU A 75 4.77 -7.29 10.68
N THR A 76 4.02 -7.47 11.77
CA THR A 76 3.77 -6.40 12.75
C THR A 76 5.07 -5.99 13.45
N ALA A 77 5.90 -6.96 13.85
CA ALA A 77 7.20 -6.66 14.46
C ALA A 77 8.12 -5.89 13.49
N ARG A 78 8.13 -6.27 12.20
CA ARG A 78 8.84 -5.52 11.16
C ARG A 78 8.31 -4.10 11.00
N ASN A 79 7.00 -3.93 10.99
CA ASN A 79 6.35 -2.63 10.93
C ASN A 79 6.74 -1.73 12.13
N LEU A 80 6.90 -2.29 13.33
CA LEU A 80 7.37 -1.53 14.50
C LEU A 80 8.82 -1.04 14.34
N LEU A 81 9.70 -1.83 13.71
CA LEU A 81 11.06 -1.37 13.38
C LEU A 81 11.04 -0.20 12.39
N ILE A 82 10.12 -0.22 11.41
CA ILE A 82 9.94 0.86 10.44
C ILE A 82 9.40 2.13 11.12
N GLU A 83 8.46 2.00 12.06
CA GLU A 83 7.98 3.13 12.85
C GLU A 83 9.10 3.75 13.72
N ALA A 84 9.90 2.92 14.37
CA ALA A 84 11.04 3.38 15.16
C ALA A 84 12.11 4.06 14.28
N GLU A 85 12.27 3.61 13.02
CA GLU A 85 13.14 4.28 12.06
C GLU A 85 12.58 5.63 11.63
N ALA A 86 11.27 5.69 11.34
CA ALA A 86 10.59 6.93 10.99
C ALA A 86 10.66 7.97 12.13
N GLU A 87 10.55 7.54 13.39
CA GLU A 87 10.72 8.39 14.56
C GLU A 87 12.13 8.97 14.67
N SER A 88 13.14 8.13 14.46
CA SER A 88 14.54 8.55 14.42
C SER A 88 14.80 9.58 13.31
N LEU A 89 14.25 9.34 12.12
CA LEU A 89 14.36 10.26 10.99
C LEU A 89 13.62 11.58 11.24
N ALA A 90 12.41 11.55 11.81
CA ALA A 90 11.66 12.78 12.14
C ALA A 90 12.45 13.68 13.11
N THR A 91 13.10 13.08 14.10
CA THR A 91 14.00 13.78 15.01
C THR A 91 15.22 14.33 14.27
N THR A 92 15.85 13.52 13.45
CA THR A 92 17.02 13.94 12.64
C THR A 92 16.69 15.12 11.73
N PHE A 93 15.57 15.09 11.01
CA PHE A 93 15.19 16.20 10.11
C PHE A 93 14.88 17.48 10.87
N ARG A 94 14.24 17.37 12.02
CA ARG A 94 14.03 18.51 12.92
C ARG A 94 15.36 19.12 13.36
N ASP A 95 16.32 18.31 13.78
CA ASP A 95 17.62 18.77 14.26
C ASP A 95 18.49 19.36 13.13
N LEU A 96 18.29 18.90 11.89
CA LEU A 96 18.89 19.46 10.69
C LEU A 96 18.17 20.75 10.21
N GLY A 97 17.02 21.10 10.79
CA GLY A 97 16.18 22.20 10.31
C GLY A 97 15.58 21.95 8.92
N THR A 98 15.49 20.68 8.49
CA THR A 98 14.97 20.31 7.16
C THR A 98 13.52 19.85 7.29
N PRO A 99 12.57 20.52 6.61
CA PRO A 99 11.19 20.04 6.58
C PRO A 99 11.11 18.76 5.75
N ALA A 100 10.31 17.80 6.22
CA ALA A 100 10.14 16.50 5.58
C ALA A 100 8.67 16.04 5.63
N VAL A 101 8.25 15.27 4.62
CA VAL A 101 6.94 14.60 4.57
C VAL A 101 7.17 13.11 4.51
N PHE A 102 6.58 12.37 5.44
CA PHE A 102 6.55 10.90 5.37
C PHE A 102 5.51 10.46 4.35
N LEU A 103 5.88 9.54 3.47
CA LEU A 103 5.06 9.10 2.36
C LEU A 103 4.58 7.65 2.52
N LYS A 104 3.79 7.19 1.58
CA LYS A 104 3.40 5.79 1.32
C LYS A 104 2.98 5.02 2.60
N GLY A 105 3.64 3.88 2.88
CA GLY A 105 3.30 2.98 3.98
C GLY A 105 3.40 3.64 5.35
N VAL A 106 4.46 4.38 5.62
CA VAL A 106 4.67 5.09 6.89
C VAL A 106 3.58 6.15 7.12
N ALA A 107 3.26 6.96 6.11
CA ALA A 107 2.21 7.97 6.23
C ALA A 107 0.86 7.38 6.62
N ARG A 108 0.51 6.19 6.07
CA ARG A 108 -0.74 5.50 6.42
C ARG A 108 -0.73 5.00 7.87
N ARG A 109 0.37 4.43 8.29
CA ARG A 109 0.52 3.96 9.68
C ARG A 109 0.45 5.11 10.68
N LEU A 110 1.04 6.25 10.37
CA LEU A 110 0.95 7.46 11.18
C LEU A 110 -0.47 8.03 11.26
N THR A 111 -1.34 7.70 10.31
CA THR A 111 -2.72 8.20 10.22
C THR A 111 -3.79 7.20 10.68
N VAL A 112 -3.42 6.13 11.43
CA VAL A 112 -4.35 5.08 11.88
C VAL A 112 -5.53 5.61 12.68
N ASP A 113 -5.38 6.69 13.43
CA ASP A 113 -6.47 7.31 14.18
C ASP A 113 -7.52 7.98 13.28
N ARG A 114 -7.15 8.29 12.04
CA ARG A 114 -8.04 8.84 11.00
C ARG A 114 -8.59 7.78 10.07
N TYR A 115 -7.78 6.75 9.81
CA TYR A 115 -8.08 5.68 8.87
C TYR A 115 -7.98 4.33 9.58
N PRO A 116 -9.08 3.81 10.13
CA PRO A 116 -9.10 2.53 10.83
C PRO A 116 -8.49 1.41 9.98
N LEU A 117 -7.69 0.55 10.61
CA LEU A 117 -6.91 -0.52 9.98
C LEU A 117 -5.73 -0.06 9.09
N ALA A 118 -5.43 1.23 8.98
CA ALA A 118 -4.26 1.68 8.21
C ALA A 118 -2.93 1.05 8.70
N ASP A 119 -2.86 0.64 9.97
CA ASP A 119 -1.74 -0.09 10.56
C ASP A 119 -1.67 -1.57 10.13
N ALA A 120 -2.70 -2.10 9.47
CA ALA A 120 -2.70 -3.45 8.93
C ALA A 120 -1.93 -3.58 7.59
N ARG A 121 -1.42 -2.48 7.05
CA ARG A 121 -0.57 -2.50 5.86
C ARG A 121 0.82 -3.01 6.19
N VAL A 122 1.28 -3.99 5.42
CA VAL A 122 2.68 -4.39 5.41
C VAL A 122 3.52 -3.30 4.75
N THR A 123 4.55 -2.81 5.46
CA THR A 123 5.45 -1.74 5.00
C THR A 123 6.88 -2.27 4.95
N ASN A 124 7.68 -1.87 3.99
CA ASN A 124 9.02 -2.41 3.78
C ASN A 124 10.14 -1.39 3.96
N ASP A 125 9.82 -0.10 3.86
CA ASP A 125 10.73 1.01 3.76
C ASP A 125 10.15 2.27 4.42
N VAL A 126 10.99 3.29 4.57
CA VAL A 126 10.60 4.64 4.96
C VAL A 126 10.86 5.57 3.78
N ASP A 127 9.79 6.04 3.16
CA ASP A 127 9.85 7.05 2.11
C ASP A 127 9.66 8.45 2.73
N VAL A 128 10.58 9.36 2.44
CA VAL A 128 10.48 10.75 2.90
C VAL A 128 10.72 11.72 1.74
N LEU A 129 9.82 12.68 1.57
CA LEU A 129 9.97 13.78 0.62
C LEU A 129 10.58 14.97 1.35
N VAL A 130 11.63 15.54 0.78
CA VAL A 130 12.30 16.74 1.27
C VAL A 130 12.43 17.77 0.13
N PRO A 131 12.68 19.07 0.43
CA PRO A 131 12.95 20.05 -0.61
C PRO A 131 14.09 19.60 -1.52
N VAL A 132 13.92 19.79 -2.83
CA VAL A 132 14.87 19.27 -3.85
C VAL A 132 16.27 19.85 -3.69
N ASP A 133 16.39 21.10 -3.29
CA ASP A 133 17.66 21.80 -3.00
C ASP A 133 18.37 21.24 -1.75
N GLN A 134 17.64 20.66 -0.80
CA GLN A 134 18.19 20.10 0.44
C GLN A 134 18.43 18.57 0.35
N ALA A 135 17.85 17.88 -0.62
CA ALA A 135 17.81 16.42 -0.66
C ALA A 135 19.19 15.76 -0.61
N ARG A 136 20.18 16.31 -1.35
CA ARG A 136 21.53 15.77 -1.37
C ARG A 136 22.26 15.98 -0.03
N ASP A 137 22.03 17.08 0.64
CA ASP A 137 22.69 17.37 1.92
C ASP A 137 22.08 16.54 3.05
N VAL A 138 20.76 16.34 3.03
CA VAL A 138 20.06 15.37 3.88
C VAL A 138 20.63 13.96 3.68
N TRP A 139 20.71 13.51 2.44
CA TRP A 139 21.22 12.19 2.11
C TRP A 139 22.66 11.99 2.61
N ARG A 140 23.53 12.99 2.40
CA ARG A 140 24.92 12.96 2.92
C ARG A 140 24.96 13.00 4.45
N ALA A 141 24.06 13.74 5.11
CA ALA A 141 23.97 13.76 6.56
C ALA A 141 23.61 12.38 7.11
N LEU A 142 22.64 11.69 6.51
CA LEU A 142 22.29 10.31 6.89
C LEU A 142 23.48 9.36 6.70
N CYS A 143 24.24 9.49 5.60
CA CYS A 143 25.46 8.69 5.42
C CYS A 143 26.50 8.96 6.53
N ARG A 144 26.71 10.22 6.94
CA ARG A 144 27.62 10.54 8.06
C ARG A 144 27.15 9.98 9.41
N MET A 145 25.84 9.75 9.56
CA MET A 145 25.24 9.11 10.72
C MET A 145 25.30 7.57 10.68
N GLY A 146 25.96 6.99 9.67
CA GLY A 146 26.16 5.55 9.55
C GLY A 146 25.11 4.82 8.70
N TYR A 147 24.28 5.54 7.95
CA TYR A 147 23.42 4.89 6.95
C TYR A 147 24.26 4.49 5.73
N GLU A 148 24.10 3.27 5.27
CA GLU A 148 24.82 2.69 4.16
C GLU A 148 23.93 2.59 2.92
N ARG A 149 24.50 2.69 1.73
CA ARG A 149 23.78 2.47 0.47
C ARG A 149 23.37 1.01 0.34
N THR A 150 22.11 0.75 0.06
CA THR A 150 21.59 -0.62 -0.12
C THR A 150 22.09 -1.28 -1.40
N ASN A 151 22.42 -0.48 -2.42
CA ASN A 151 22.98 -0.97 -3.69
C ASN A 151 24.17 -0.09 -4.11
N LEU A 152 25.38 -0.61 -3.91
CA LEU A 152 26.63 0.09 -4.24
C LEU A 152 26.81 0.28 -5.76
N ASN A 153 26.18 -0.55 -6.59
CA ASN A 153 26.30 -0.50 -8.05
C ASN A 153 25.26 0.40 -8.72
N ALA A 154 24.26 0.89 -7.97
CA ALA A 154 23.27 1.82 -8.52
C ALA A 154 23.88 3.21 -8.60
N ALA A 155 24.26 3.65 -9.80
CA ALA A 155 24.58 5.05 -10.02
C ALA A 155 23.33 5.91 -9.75
N PRO A 156 23.47 7.10 -9.14
CA PRO A 156 22.37 8.05 -9.05
C PRO A 156 21.87 8.37 -10.47
N ARG A 157 20.64 8.00 -10.78
CA ARG A 157 20.03 8.37 -12.05
C ARG A 157 19.39 9.73 -11.87
N PRO A 158 19.73 10.72 -12.69
CA PRO A 158 19.16 12.08 -12.57
C PRO A 158 17.62 12.11 -12.68
N GLU A 159 17.06 11.09 -13.33
CA GLU A 159 15.62 10.96 -13.61
C GLU A 159 14.84 10.23 -12.51
N HIS A 160 15.52 9.72 -11.47
CA HIS A 160 14.83 9.04 -10.39
C HIS A 160 14.16 10.06 -9.45
N HIS A 161 12.94 9.73 -9.04
CA HIS A 161 12.17 10.51 -8.08
C HIS A 161 12.75 10.46 -6.65
N HIS A 162 13.74 9.60 -6.39
CA HIS A 162 14.46 9.51 -5.13
C HIS A 162 15.96 9.31 -5.31
N LEU A 163 16.75 9.66 -4.29
CA LEU A 163 18.17 9.34 -4.20
C LEU A 163 18.38 7.85 -3.92
N PRO A 164 19.61 7.30 -4.12
CA PRO A 164 19.90 5.91 -3.80
C PRO A 164 19.46 5.55 -2.39
N ALA A 165 18.72 4.45 -2.26
CA ALA A 165 18.18 4.01 -0.98
C ALA A 165 19.31 3.74 0.03
N LEU A 166 19.09 4.14 1.26
CA LEU A 166 19.96 3.96 2.41
C LEU A 166 19.39 2.88 3.34
N CYS A 167 20.24 2.30 4.17
CA CYS A 167 19.87 1.34 5.19
C CYS A 167 20.60 1.67 6.49
N GLY A 168 19.84 1.92 7.55
CA GLY A 168 20.39 2.16 8.88
C GLY A 168 20.64 0.85 9.66
N TRP A 169 21.01 0.99 10.92
CA TRP A 169 21.33 -0.15 11.79
C TRP A 169 20.12 -1.07 12.06
N ARG A 170 18.87 -0.56 11.97
CA ARG A 170 17.64 -1.36 12.08
C ARG A 170 17.36 -2.21 10.86
N ARG A 171 18.19 -2.16 9.83
CA ARG A 171 17.98 -2.85 8.55
C ARG A 171 16.70 -2.44 7.83
N VAL A 172 16.26 -1.22 8.06
CA VAL A 172 15.14 -0.59 7.35
C VAL A 172 15.70 0.24 6.21
N ALA A 173 15.12 0.08 5.02
CA ALA A 173 15.45 0.90 3.87
C ALA A 173 14.83 2.30 4.03
N VAL A 174 15.59 3.34 3.65
CA VAL A 174 15.16 4.73 3.67
C VAL A 174 15.38 5.33 2.29
N GLU A 175 14.32 5.88 1.71
CA GLU A 175 14.34 6.54 0.41
C GLU A 175 14.07 8.05 0.57
N VAL A 176 15.08 8.85 0.21
CA VAL A 176 14.95 10.32 0.21
C VAL A 176 14.45 10.76 -1.16
N HIS A 177 13.19 11.16 -1.21
CA HIS A 177 12.50 11.61 -2.42
C HIS A 177 12.66 13.11 -2.65
N THR A 178 12.76 13.50 -3.92
CA THR A 178 12.67 14.87 -4.38
C THR A 178 11.33 15.17 -5.05
N THR A 179 10.66 14.12 -5.52
CA THR A 179 9.29 14.14 -6.02
C THR A 179 8.62 12.81 -5.70
N ASN A 180 7.30 12.79 -5.68
CA ASN A 180 6.55 11.54 -5.47
C ASN A 180 6.32 10.74 -6.76
N ALA A 181 6.57 11.35 -7.92
CA ALA A 181 6.39 10.75 -9.22
C ALA A 181 7.28 11.43 -10.26
N GLN A 182 7.77 10.67 -11.24
CA GLN A 182 8.66 11.20 -12.28
C GLN A 182 8.01 12.30 -13.14
N GLU A 183 6.67 12.25 -13.29
CA GLU A 183 5.91 13.16 -14.15
C GLU A 183 5.52 14.47 -13.44
N VAL A 184 5.82 14.60 -12.16
CA VAL A 184 5.48 15.77 -11.34
C VAL A 184 6.74 16.53 -10.98
N ALA A 185 6.76 17.81 -11.27
CA ALA A 185 7.87 18.69 -10.89
C ALA A 185 8.06 18.69 -9.36
N PRO A 186 9.32 18.76 -8.85
CA PRO A 186 9.60 18.71 -7.42
C PRO A 186 8.84 19.77 -6.60
N GLU A 187 8.71 20.99 -7.11
CA GLU A 187 8.02 22.09 -6.45
C GLU A 187 6.52 21.80 -6.32
N GLU A 188 5.92 21.21 -7.34
CA GLU A 188 4.52 20.84 -7.33
C GLU A 188 4.29 19.64 -6.40
N ALA A 189 5.18 18.65 -6.41
CA ALA A 189 5.13 17.53 -5.47
C ALA A 189 5.23 18.04 -4.02
N TRP A 190 6.14 18.99 -3.76
CA TRP A 190 6.29 19.63 -2.46
C TRP A 190 5.03 20.37 -2.03
N ARG A 191 4.44 21.17 -2.93
CA ARG A 191 3.20 21.90 -2.68
C ARG A 191 2.05 20.95 -2.32
N ARG A 192 1.87 19.88 -3.09
CA ARG A 192 0.80 18.88 -2.89
C ARG A 192 0.95 18.11 -1.58
N HIS A 193 2.18 17.77 -1.20
CA HIS A 193 2.42 16.86 -0.07
C HIS A 193 2.75 17.61 1.22
N TYR A 194 3.60 18.62 1.17
CA TYR A 194 4.01 19.38 2.36
C TYR A 194 3.09 20.55 2.66
N VAL A 195 2.89 21.45 1.70
CA VAL A 195 2.09 22.67 1.95
C VAL A 195 0.64 22.31 2.26
N ALA A 196 0.03 21.45 1.44
CA ALA A 196 -1.32 20.94 1.68
C ALA A 196 -1.39 19.81 2.71
N GLY A 197 -0.25 19.31 3.19
CA GLY A 197 -0.16 18.20 4.13
C GLY A 197 -0.75 18.51 5.51
N MET A 198 -0.81 17.50 6.35
CA MET A 198 -1.30 17.59 7.72
C MET A 198 -0.26 17.15 8.74
N ASP A 199 -0.27 17.79 9.92
CA ASP A 199 0.54 17.36 11.03
C ASP A 199 -0.15 16.22 11.78
N VAL A 200 0.64 15.24 12.18
CA VAL A 200 0.25 14.09 13.01
C VAL A 200 1.24 13.98 14.14
N GLU A 201 0.75 13.75 15.36
CA GLU A 201 1.59 13.48 16.52
C GLU A 201 1.44 12.02 16.95
N ARG A 202 2.56 11.33 17.11
CA ARG A 202 2.61 9.95 17.61
C ARG A 202 3.75 9.82 18.60
N ALA A 203 3.47 9.29 19.79
CA ALA A 203 4.45 9.12 20.86
C ALA A 203 5.28 10.40 21.18
N GLY A 204 4.65 11.59 21.10
CA GLY A 204 5.31 12.88 21.36
C GLY A 204 6.19 13.39 20.20
N VAL A 205 6.21 12.69 19.06
CA VAL A 205 6.92 13.12 17.86
C VAL A 205 5.93 13.66 16.84
N ARG A 206 6.24 14.82 16.25
CA ARG A 206 5.46 15.44 15.19
C ARG A 206 5.97 14.98 13.82
N TYR A 207 5.03 14.58 12.98
CA TYR A 207 5.26 14.16 11.60
C TYR A 207 4.42 15.00 10.66
N ARG A 208 4.93 15.26 9.47
CA ARG A 208 4.16 15.79 8.36
C ARG A 208 3.79 14.66 7.42
N VAL A 209 2.51 14.54 7.04
CA VAL A 209 2.01 13.52 6.13
C VAL A 209 1.13 14.15 5.05
N PRO A 210 0.99 13.52 3.86
CA PRO A 210 0.14 14.06 2.80
C PRO A 210 -1.34 14.13 3.20
N PRO A 211 -2.14 14.99 2.57
CA PRO A 211 -3.59 15.01 2.75
C PRO A 211 -4.24 13.76 2.14
N ALA A 212 -5.52 13.51 2.46
CA ALA A 212 -6.27 12.32 2.01
C ALA A 212 -6.21 12.10 0.49
N THR A 213 -6.35 13.17 -0.30
CA THR A 213 -6.27 13.12 -1.77
C THR A 213 -4.93 12.60 -2.24
N GLU A 214 -3.82 13.07 -1.67
CA GLU A 214 -2.49 12.61 -2.06
C GLU A 214 -2.18 11.19 -1.55
N LEU A 215 -2.66 10.82 -0.36
CA LEU A 215 -2.57 9.45 0.13
C LEU A 215 -3.32 8.49 -0.79
N PHE A 216 -4.54 8.84 -1.20
CA PHE A 216 -5.33 8.04 -2.14
C PHE A 216 -4.62 7.94 -3.51
N TRP A 217 -4.23 9.10 -4.07
CA TRP A 217 -3.59 9.18 -5.37
C TRP A 217 -2.26 8.43 -5.43
N SER A 218 -1.42 8.56 -4.41
CA SER A 218 -0.11 7.89 -4.41
C SER A 218 -0.22 6.37 -4.44
N GLY A 219 -1.22 5.78 -3.77
CA GLY A 219 -1.50 4.34 -3.83
C GLY A 219 -1.96 3.93 -5.24
N THR A 220 -2.91 4.68 -5.80
CA THR A 220 -3.44 4.47 -7.15
C THR A 220 -2.34 4.58 -8.20
N ALA A 221 -1.60 5.68 -8.19
CA ALA A 221 -0.55 5.95 -9.14
C ALA A 221 0.60 4.94 -9.05
N HIS A 222 1.01 4.56 -7.83
CA HIS A 222 2.04 3.54 -7.63
C HIS A 222 1.61 2.19 -8.20
N GLY A 223 0.39 1.75 -7.93
CA GLY A 223 -0.15 0.52 -8.49
C GLY A 223 -0.16 0.54 -10.02
N LEU A 224 -0.66 1.61 -10.62
CA LEU A 224 -0.83 1.68 -12.08
C LEU A 224 0.48 1.87 -12.86
N ARG A 225 1.53 2.44 -12.24
CA ARG A 225 2.86 2.57 -12.86
C ARG A 225 3.69 1.29 -12.83
N HIS A 226 3.38 0.40 -11.91
CA HIS A 226 4.09 -0.85 -11.70
C HIS A 226 3.22 -2.04 -12.09
N PRO A 227 3.07 -2.33 -13.40
CA PRO A 227 2.18 -3.38 -13.88
C PRO A 227 2.47 -4.75 -13.25
N GLU A 228 3.72 -4.98 -12.82
CA GLU A 228 4.14 -6.19 -12.13
C GLU A 228 3.57 -6.37 -10.72
N ILE A 229 2.97 -5.31 -10.14
CA ILE A 229 2.34 -5.35 -8.82
C ILE A 229 0.95 -4.69 -8.83
N ALA A 230 0.51 -4.14 -9.96
CA ALA A 230 -0.64 -3.24 -10.08
C ALA A 230 -1.91 -3.72 -9.39
N PHE A 231 -2.15 -5.03 -9.42
CA PHE A 231 -3.39 -5.63 -8.95
C PHE A 231 -3.19 -6.53 -7.72
N LEU A 232 -2.16 -6.27 -6.89
CA LEU A 232 -2.03 -6.91 -5.58
C LEU A 232 -2.98 -6.28 -4.55
N LEU A 233 -3.55 -7.11 -3.68
CA LEU A 233 -4.49 -6.65 -2.65
C LEU A 233 -3.90 -5.57 -1.75
N VAL A 234 -2.60 -5.65 -1.43
CA VAL A 234 -1.91 -4.65 -0.60
C VAL A 234 -1.96 -3.24 -1.20
N LEU A 235 -2.03 -3.09 -2.52
CA LEU A 235 -2.15 -1.78 -3.17
C LEU A 235 -3.58 -1.26 -3.17
N PHE A 236 -4.56 -2.14 -3.38
CA PHE A 236 -5.96 -1.76 -3.22
C PHE A 236 -6.28 -1.37 -1.78
N PHE A 237 -5.64 -2.02 -0.80
CA PHE A 237 -5.79 -1.67 0.61
C PHE A 237 -5.54 -0.18 0.86
N ASP A 238 -4.48 0.36 0.26
CA ASP A 238 -4.08 1.76 0.43
C ASP A 238 -5.19 2.75 0.04
N ALA A 239 -5.93 2.47 -1.01
CA ALA A 239 -7.06 3.29 -1.43
C ALA A 239 -8.35 2.93 -0.68
N ALA A 240 -8.62 1.64 -0.51
CA ALA A 240 -9.85 1.16 0.11
C ALA A 240 -10.00 1.63 1.56
N VAL A 241 -8.91 1.67 2.35
CA VAL A 241 -8.94 2.17 3.73
C VAL A 241 -9.31 3.65 3.81
N ILE A 242 -8.80 4.47 2.91
CA ILE A 242 -9.11 5.90 2.84
C ILE A 242 -10.56 6.09 2.38
N TRP A 243 -10.96 5.37 1.35
CA TRP A 243 -12.30 5.45 0.80
C TRP A 243 -13.37 5.00 1.80
N ALA A 244 -13.16 3.85 2.42
CA ALA A 244 -14.06 3.32 3.45
C ALA A 244 -14.18 4.22 4.68
N SER A 245 -13.14 5.01 5.00
CA SER A 245 -13.19 5.96 6.13
C SER A 245 -14.09 7.17 5.89
N GLY A 246 -14.47 7.44 4.63
CA GLY A 246 -15.19 8.66 4.24
C GLY A 246 -14.30 9.92 4.27
N ALA A 247 -12.99 9.76 4.16
CA ALA A 247 -12.07 10.87 4.12
C ALA A 247 -12.39 11.86 2.97
N PRO A 248 -12.14 13.16 3.14
CA PRO A 248 -12.42 14.17 2.12
C PRO A 248 -11.38 14.10 0.99
N VAL A 249 -11.56 13.14 0.07
CA VAL A 249 -10.78 13.03 -1.17
C VAL A 249 -11.36 14.02 -2.19
N ASP A 250 -10.50 14.83 -2.79
CA ASP A 250 -10.87 15.68 -3.92
C ASP A 250 -10.95 14.82 -5.20
N TRP A 251 -12.14 14.31 -5.48
CA TRP A 251 -12.41 13.44 -6.62
C TRP A 251 -12.27 14.15 -7.96
N ALA A 252 -12.59 15.46 -8.02
CA ALA A 252 -12.39 16.24 -9.24
C ALA A 252 -10.91 16.35 -9.58
N GLU A 253 -10.06 16.53 -8.59
CA GLU A 253 -8.60 16.52 -8.76
C GLU A 253 -8.10 15.13 -9.20
N ILE A 254 -8.62 14.03 -8.66
CA ILE A 254 -8.29 12.68 -9.11
C ILE A 254 -8.61 12.50 -10.60
N VAL A 255 -9.82 12.88 -11.04
CA VAL A 255 -10.23 12.81 -12.46
C VAL A 255 -9.32 13.68 -13.33
N ARG A 256 -9.05 14.93 -12.91
CA ARG A 256 -8.17 15.83 -13.64
C ARG A 256 -6.76 15.24 -13.88
N ARG A 257 -6.21 14.54 -12.90
CA ARG A 257 -4.89 13.88 -13.00
C ARG A 257 -4.93 12.68 -13.95
N LEU A 258 -6.03 11.94 -13.96
CA LEU A 258 -6.25 10.84 -14.91
C LEU A 258 -6.33 11.39 -16.34
N ASP A 259 -7.03 12.50 -16.54
CA ASP A 259 -7.16 13.15 -17.84
C ASP A 259 -5.85 13.81 -18.31
N ALA A 260 -5.05 14.34 -17.39
CA ALA A 260 -3.73 14.91 -17.67
C ALA A 260 -2.67 13.84 -18.01
N LYS A 261 -3.04 12.54 -18.06
CA LYS A 261 -2.14 11.43 -18.31
C LYS A 261 -0.97 11.33 -17.32
N GLU A 262 -1.17 11.80 -16.09
CA GLU A 262 -0.22 11.50 -15.00
C GLU A 262 -0.15 9.98 -14.74
N ILE A 263 -1.10 9.21 -15.31
CA ILE A 263 -1.12 7.75 -15.37
C ILE A 263 -1.37 7.33 -16.82
N VAL A 264 -0.68 6.29 -17.25
CA VAL A 264 -0.54 5.89 -18.64
C VAL A 264 -1.84 5.30 -19.26
N ASP A 265 -2.76 4.74 -18.45
CA ASP A 265 -3.92 4.01 -18.97
C ASP A 265 -5.18 4.30 -18.14
N ARG A 266 -6.08 5.12 -18.70
CA ARG A 266 -7.35 5.49 -18.08
C ARG A 266 -8.26 4.28 -17.83
N THR A 267 -8.21 3.29 -18.68
CA THR A 267 -9.01 2.07 -18.56
C THR A 267 -8.54 1.20 -17.40
N ALA A 268 -7.22 0.97 -17.32
CA ALA A 268 -6.64 0.27 -16.20
C ALA A 268 -6.93 1.00 -14.87
N ALA A 269 -6.92 2.34 -14.90
CA ALA A 269 -7.30 3.16 -13.74
C ALA A 269 -8.77 2.94 -13.35
N GLY A 270 -9.69 2.89 -14.30
CA GLY A 270 -11.10 2.61 -14.04
C GLY A 270 -11.34 1.24 -13.41
N ALA A 271 -10.67 0.20 -13.91
CA ALA A 271 -10.70 -1.14 -13.35
C ALA A 271 -10.10 -1.20 -11.93
N TRP A 272 -8.97 -0.52 -11.74
CA TRP A 272 -8.30 -0.44 -10.45
C TRP A 272 -9.18 0.26 -9.40
N LEU A 273 -9.79 1.40 -9.74
CA LEU A 273 -10.73 2.11 -8.88
C LEU A 273 -11.96 1.25 -8.55
N GLY A 274 -12.48 0.49 -9.52
CA GLY A 274 -13.57 -0.45 -9.31
C GLY A 274 -13.24 -1.52 -8.27
N ALA A 275 -12.05 -2.13 -8.35
CA ALA A 275 -11.57 -3.11 -7.38
C ALA A 275 -11.38 -2.48 -5.98
N ALA A 276 -10.83 -1.27 -5.91
CA ALA A 276 -10.66 -0.55 -4.66
C ALA A 276 -12.02 -0.20 -4.00
N ALA A 277 -13.01 0.22 -4.79
CA ALA A 277 -14.37 0.49 -4.32
C ALA A 277 -15.06 -0.78 -3.79
N GLU A 278 -14.89 -1.91 -4.50
CA GLU A 278 -15.41 -3.21 -4.06
C GLU A 278 -14.83 -3.62 -2.70
N LEU A 279 -13.53 -3.49 -2.50
CA LEU A 279 -12.89 -3.79 -1.21
C LEU A 279 -13.27 -2.80 -0.11
N ALA A 280 -13.41 -1.52 -0.45
CA ALA A 280 -13.92 -0.51 0.48
C ALA A 280 -15.38 -0.77 0.90
N GLY A 281 -16.15 -1.46 0.06
CA GLY A 281 -17.59 -1.68 0.25
C GLY A 281 -18.39 -0.39 0.17
N VAL A 282 -18.01 0.50 -0.74
CA VAL A 282 -18.65 1.80 -0.95
C VAL A 282 -18.93 2.02 -2.44
N GLU A 283 -20.01 2.78 -2.71
CA GLU A 283 -20.30 3.19 -4.09
C GLU A 283 -19.31 4.29 -4.52
N PRO A 284 -18.83 4.24 -5.77
CA PRO A 284 -18.04 5.32 -6.35
C PRO A 284 -18.81 6.65 -6.33
N PRO A 285 -18.12 7.77 -6.01
CA PRO A 285 -18.76 9.08 -6.07
C PRO A 285 -19.08 9.47 -7.52
N ALA A 286 -20.12 10.28 -7.72
CA ALA A 286 -20.59 10.72 -9.04
C ALA A 286 -19.47 11.35 -9.91
N ALA A 287 -18.46 11.96 -9.30
CA ALA A 287 -17.31 12.50 -10.03
C ALA A 287 -16.52 11.44 -10.81
N LEU A 288 -16.66 10.16 -10.47
CA LEU A 288 -16.03 9.02 -11.16
C LEU A 288 -16.98 8.30 -12.12
N ASP A 289 -18.18 8.82 -12.36
CA ASP A 289 -19.15 8.22 -13.29
C ASP A 289 -18.57 8.10 -14.68
N GLY A 290 -18.78 6.95 -15.31
CA GLY A 290 -18.22 6.63 -16.65
C GLY A 290 -16.71 6.36 -16.68
N LEU A 291 -16.01 6.50 -15.53
CA LEU A 291 -14.60 6.14 -15.40
C LEU A 291 -14.43 4.77 -14.74
N VAL A 292 -15.12 4.56 -13.61
CA VAL A 292 -15.01 3.31 -12.85
C VAL A 292 -15.63 2.17 -13.64
N THR A 293 -14.86 1.12 -13.86
CA THR A 293 -15.32 -0.10 -14.51
C THR A 293 -15.27 -1.28 -13.53
N ARG A 294 -16.19 -2.22 -13.70
CA ARG A 294 -16.21 -3.41 -12.87
C ARG A 294 -14.98 -4.26 -13.18
N TYR A 295 -14.19 -4.56 -12.15
CA TYR A 295 -13.08 -5.50 -12.21
C TYR A 295 -13.45 -6.77 -11.44
N ASP A 296 -13.30 -7.93 -12.07
CA ASP A 296 -13.61 -9.21 -11.45
C ASP A 296 -12.42 -9.70 -10.61
N LEU A 297 -12.28 -9.09 -9.42
CA LEU A 297 -11.19 -9.39 -8.49
C LEU A 297 -11.27 -10.84 -7.97
N GLU A 298 -12.47 -11.39 -7.81
CA GLU A 298 -12.67 -12.78 -7.40
C GLU A 298 -12.07 -13.75 -8.43
N ARG A 299 -12.36 -13.53 -9.71
CA ARG A 299 -11.81 -14.34 -10.80
C ARG A 299 -10.29 -14.27 -10.85
N GLU A 300 -9.73 -13.07 -10.68
CA GLU A 300 -8.27 -12.89 -10.68
C GLU A 300 -7.59 -13.62 -9.53
N LEU A 301 -8.11 -13.51 -8.33
CA LEU A 301 -7.60 -14.24 -7.17
C LEU A 301 -7.77 -15.77 -7.36
N GLY A 302 -8.87 -16.21 -7.94
CA GLY A 302 -9.09 -17.61 -8.28
C GLY A 302 -8.06 -18.18 -9.26
N LEU A 303 -7.68 -17.40 -10.26
CA LEU A 303 -6.62 -17.77 -11.21
C LEU A 303 -5.25 -17.82 -10.54
N ARG A 304 -4.91 -16.83 -9.71
CA ARG A 304 -3.67 -16.83 -8.91
C ARG A 304 -3.61 -18.02 -7.98
N LEU A 305 -4.71 -18.31 -7.29
CA LEU A 305 -4.82 -19.47 -6.41
C LEU A 305 -4.56 -20.78 -7.16
N THR A 306 -5.09 -20.92 -8.38
CA THR A 306 -4.87 -22.10 -9.23
C THR A 306 -3.39 -22.28 -9.58
N VAL A 307 -2.67 -21.19 -9.87
CA VAL A 307 -1.22 -21.24 -10.13
C VAL A 307 -0.45 -21.55 -8.84
N LEU A 308 -0.80 -20.89 -7.72
CA LEU A 308 -0.14 -21.04 -6.42
C LEU A 308 -0.37 -22.43 -5.77
N ARG A 309 -1.39 -23.17 -6.19
CA ARG A 309 -1.53 -24.61 -5.82
C ARG A 309 -0.37 -25.45 -6.34
N ARG A 310 0.20 -25.10 -7.49
CA ARG A 310 1.27 -25.84 -8.17
C ARG A 310 2.66 -25.28 -7.92
N PHE A 311 2.77 -23.97 -7.72
CA PHE A 311 4.05 -23.26 -7.62
C PHE A 311 4.14 -22.47 -6.31
N ARG A 312 5.32 -22.46 -5.70
CA ARG A 312 5.60 -21.57 -4.56
C ARG A 312 5.78 -20.14 -5.04
N PRO A 313 5.32 -19.14 -4.26
CA PRO A 313 5.57 -17.73 -4.57
C PRO A 313 7.08 -17.47 -4.73
N SER A 314 7.44 -16.91 -5.86
CA SER A 314 8.80 -16.44 -6.14
C SER A 314 8.73 -15.06 -6.79
N GLY A 315 9.83 -14.29 -6.74
CA GLY A 315 9.87 -12.98 -7.40
C GLY A 315 9.60 -13.06 -8.92
N ALA A 316 10.07 -14.11 -9.59
CA ALA A 316 9.81 -14.34 -11.00
C ALA A 316 8.32 -14.67 -11.26
N LEU A 317 7.73 -15.55 -10.43
CA LEU A 317 6.31 -15.89 -10.53
C LEU A 317 5.43 -14.67 -10.24
N ARG A 318 5.78 -13.84 -9.25
CA ARG A 318 5.08 -12.58 -8.97
C ARG A 318 5.05 -11.68 -10.20
N LYS A 319 6.21 -11.42 -10.79
CA LYS A 319 6.32 -10.58 -12.00
C LYS A 319 5.50 -11.14 -13.16
N ALA A 320 5.57 -12.45 -13.41
CA ALA A 320 4.83 -13.09 -14.49
C ALA A 320 3.31 -13.01 -14.28
N LEU A 321 2.81 -13.31 -13.08
CA LEU A 321 1.38 -13.25 -12.77
C LEU A 321 0.86 -11.80 -12.80
N ALA A 322 1.61 -10.86 -12.27
CA ALA A 322 1.23 -9.47 -12.26
C ALA A 322 1.22 -8.86 -13.67
N TRP A 323 2.22 -9.17 -14.49
CA TRP A 323 2.24 -8.78 -15.90
C TRP A 323 1.01 -9.35 -16.65
N TRP A 324 0.71 -10.62 -16.45
CA TRP A 324 -0.44 -11.28 -17.09
C TRP A 324 -1.79 -10.66 -16.66
N THR A 325 -1.94 -10.33 -15.37
CA THR A 325 -3.13 -9.63 -14.84
C THR A 325 -3.26 -8.24 -15.47
N SER A 326 -2.17 -7.50 -15.58
CA SER A 326 -2.13 -6.17 -16.17
C SER A 326 -2.53 -6.20 -17.66
N GLU A 327 -2.00 -7.14 -18.45
CA GLU A 327 -2.37 -7.31 -19.87
C GLU A 327 -3.86 -7.67 -20.01
N ARG A 328 -4.39 -8.50 -19.13
CA ARG A 328 -5.82 -8.84 -19.16
C ARG A 328 -6.71 -7.67 -18.78
N ALA A 329 -6.33 -6.86 -17.80
CA ALA A 329 -7.07 -5.66 -17.43
C ALA A 329 -7.18 -4.68 -18.63
N ARG A 330 -6.14 -4.64 -19.49
CA ARG A 330 -6.16 -3.85 -20.74
C ARG A 330 -7.01 -4.48 -21.84
N ALA A 331 -7.14 -5.82 -21.86
CA ALA A 331 -7.85 -6.55 -22.89
C ALA A 331 -9.36 -6.71 -22.63
N VAL A 332 -9.86 -6.34 -21.46
CA VAL A 332 -11.29 -6.45 -21.08
C VAL A 332 -12.09 -5.19 -21.51
N VAL A 333 -11.46 -4.33 -22.27
CA VAL A 333 -12.03 -3.15 -22.94
C VAL A 333 -11.90 -3.34 -24.45
#